data_324dd1071f47f23204053bd77655cd56
#
_entry.id   324dd1071f47f23204053bd77655cd56
#
_cell.length_a   1.000
_cell.length_b   1.000
_cell.length_c   1.000
_cell.angle_alpha   90.00
_cell.angle_beta   90.00
_cell.angle_gamma   90.00
#
_symmetry.space_group_name_H-M   'P 1'
#
loop_
_entity.id
_entity.type
_entity.pdbx_description
1 polymer ?
#
loop_
_entity_poly.entity_id
_entity_poly.type
_entity_poly.pdbx_seq_one_letter_code
_entity_poly.pdbx_strand_id
1 'polypeptide(L)'
;MSEAGKEKKGAKPPRGGNPIEAAKADAKAEKKAKKGGEKAAGTQIAVGEQARDPNYTPRFKKRYDDVIRPELMKQFGYKNPLQVPKINKVVLNIGAGEGSQDTKKIQAAQNDLTAIAGQKAVITRAKKAISTFKITAGRPVGVKVTLRQDRMYEFLDRLVTMALPRVRDFRGLKATSFDGRGNYSMGLKEHMVFVEIDYDKTENVWGMDIIINTSAKTDAEAKALLKGFQFPFMN
;
A
#
# COMPACT_ATOMS: atom_id res chain seq x y z
N MET A 1 -73.28 36.42 -34.91
CA MET A 1 -72.06 35.91 -35.50
C MET A 1 -71.45 35.00 -34.47
N SER A 2 -71.82 33.77 -34.46
CA SER A 2 -71.26 32.52 -34.87
C SER A 2 -69.84 32.28 -34.41
N GLU A 3 -69.69 31.45 -33.42
CA GLU A 3 -68.54 30.52 -33.45
C GLU A 3 -68.83 29.27 -32.64
N ALA A 4 -68.53 28.20 -33.28
CA ALA A 4 -68.92 26.83 -33.01
C ALA A 4 -68.11 26.15 -31.92
N GLY A 5 -68.83 25.30 -31.17
CA GLY A 5 -68.22 24.34 -30.26
C GLY A 5 -67.35 23.27 -30.88
N LYS A 6 -66.31 22.87 -30.17
CA LYS A 6 -65.61 21.58 -30.42
C LYS A 6 -65.68 20.72 -29.16
N GLU A 7 -66.47 19.72 -29.27
CA GLU A 7 -66.58 18.59 -28.30
C GLU A 7 -65.23 17.87 -28.16
N LYS A 8 -64.80 17.73 -26.91
CA LYS A 8 -63.69 16.83 -26.55
C LYS A 8 -64.24 15.43 -26.28
N LYS A 9 -63.91 14.47 -27.15
CA LYS A 9 -64.13 13.06 -27.01
C LYS A 9 -63.42 12.53 -25.76
N GLY A 10 -64.19 11.83 -24.89
CA GLY A 10 -63.73 11.17 -23.69
C GLY A 10 -62.70 10.07 -23.97
N ALA A 11 -61.62 10.11 -23.24
CA ALA A 11 -60.65 9.02 -23.20
C ALA A 11 -61.14 7.93 -22.24
N LYS A 12 -61.15 6.68 -22.72
CA LYS A 12 -61.45 5.47 -21.95
C LYS A 12 -60.42 5.26 -20.84
N PRO A 13 -60.82 4.79 -19.65
CA PRO A 13 -59.86 4.40 -18.62
C PRO A 13 -59.11 3.12 -19.00
N PRO A 14 -57.82 2.96 -18.64
CA PRO A 14 -57.08 1.74 -18.88
C PRO A 14 -57.55 0.61 -18.00
N ARG A 15 -57.80 -0.54 -18.64
CA ARG A 15 -58.19 -1.80 -18.00
C ARG A 15 -57.13 -2.34 -17.05
N GLY A 16 -57.57 -2.72 -15.88
CA GLY A 16 -57.01 -3.57 -14.84
C GLY A 16 -55.59 -4.16 -15.03
N GLY A 17 -54.62 -3.62 -14.34
CA GLY A 17 -53.38 -4.33 -14.02
C GLY A 17 -53.58 -5.21 -12.79
N ASN A 18 -53.14 -6.48 -12.86
CA ASN A 18 -53.32 -7.46 -11.80
C ASN A 18 -52.68 -6.96 -10.47
N PRO A 19 -53.41 -6.97 -9.37
CA PRO A 19 -52.92 -6.52 -8.06
C PRO A 19 -51.73 -7.34 -7.53
N ILE A 20 -51.49 -8.53 -8.09
CA ILE A 20 -50.36 -9.41 -7.74
C ILE A 20 -49.03 -8.92 -8.31
N GLU A 21 -49.04 -8.19 -9.44
CA GLU A 21 -47.78 -7.63 -10.02
C GLU A 21 -47.35 -6.35 -9.32
N ALA A 22 -48.28 -5.52 -8.87
CA ALA A 22 -48.00 -4.33 -8.09
C ALA A 22 -47.37 -4.69 -6.73
N ALA A 23 -47.92 -5.69 -6.03
CA ALA A 23 -47.34 -6.15 -4.76
C ALA A 23 -45.94 -6.79 -4.89
N LYS A 24 -45.63 -7.39 -6.06
CA LYS A 24 -44.29 -7.93 -6.33
C LYS A 24 -43.26 -6.84 -6.69
N ALA A 25 -43.69 -5.73 -7.27
CA ALA A 25 -42.82 -4.58 -7.58
C ALA A 25 -42.45 -3.85 -6.30
N ASP A 26 -43.37 -3.62 -5.38
CA ASP A 26 -43.14 -2.96 -4.10
C ASP A 26 -42.24 -3.80 -3.18
N ALA A 27 -42.46 -5.12 -3.09
CA ALA A 27 -41.62 -6.05 -2.34
C ALA A 27 -40.21 -6.16 -2.90
N LYS A 28 -40.02 -5.94 -4.22
CA LYS A 28 -38.69 -5.93 -4.86
C LYS A 28 -37.98 -4.60 -4.65
N ALA A 29 -38.69 -3.48 -4.55
CA ALA A 29 -38.15 -2.16 -4.22
C ALA A 29 -37.71 -2.10 -2.76
N GLU A 30 -38.50 -2.60 -1.80
CA GLU A 30 -38.13 -2.69 -0.39
C GLU A 30 -36.91 -3.60 -0.13
N LYS A 31 -36.81 -4.75 -0.82
CA LYS A 31 -35.63 -5.62 -0.73
C LYS A 31 -34.39 -4.99 -1.33
N LYS A 32 -34.52 -4.09 -2.32
CA LYS A 32 -33.40 -3.35 -2.90
C LYS A 32 -32.94 -2.18 -1.99
N ALA A 33 -33.88 -1.56 -1.28
CA ALA A 33 -33.61 -0.52 -0.29
C ALA A 33 -32.94 -1.08 0.98
N LYS A 34 -33.38 -2.26 1.48
CA LYS A 34 -32.75 -2.93 2.64
C LYS A 34 -31.36 -3.53 2.35
N LYS A 35 -31.03 -3.81 1.09
CA LYS A 35 -29.69 -4.31 0.69
C LYS A 35 -28.65 -3.21 0.46
N GLY A 36 -29.06 -1.93 0.50
CA GLY A 36 -28.21 -0.75 0.39
C GLY A 36 -27.70 -0.20 1.73
N GLY A 37 -28.14 -0.72 2.87
CA GLY A 37 -27.92 -0.14 4.21
C GLY A 37 -26.84 -0.78 5.07
N GLU A 38 -26.20 -1.86 4.66
CA GLU A 38 -25.06 -2.46 5.40
C GLU A 38 -23.80 -2.50 4.54
N LYS A 39 -23.32 -1.34 4.16
CA LYS A 39 -21.88 -1.20 3.91
C LYS A 39 -21.21 -1.17 5.28
N ALA A 40 -20.63 -2.29 5.69
CA ALA A 40 -19.69 -2.33 6.79
C ALA A 40 -18.79 -1.11 6.70
N ALA A 41 -18.83 -0.25 7.72
CA ALA A 41 -17.90 0.86 7.91
C ALA A 41 -16.52 0.27 8.22
N GLY A 42 -15.89 -0.34 7.23
CA GLY A 42 -14.44 -0.51 7.22
C GLY A 42 -13.89 0.90 7.23
N THR A 43 -13.16 1.25 8.25
CA THR A 43 -12.44 2.52 8.36
C THR A 43 -11.54 2.63 7.12
N GLN A 44 -12.08 3.26 6.07
CA GLN A 44 -11.25 3.61 4.92
C GLN A 44 -10.35 4.72 5.44
N ILE A 45 -9.09 4.38 5.69
CA ILE A 45 -8.06 5.37 5.92
C ILE A 45 -8.10 6.25 4.68
N ALA A 46 -8.63 7.47 4.84
CA ALA A 46 -8.66 8.46 3.78
C ALA A 46 -7.19 8.82 3.51
N VAL A 47 -6.60 8.15 2.53
CA VAL A 47 -5.34 8.59 1.94
C VAL A 47 -5.69 9.85 1.14
N GLY A 48 -5.87 10.98 1.87
CA GLY A 48 -6.09 12.28 1.28
C GLY A 48 -4.86 12.62 0.43
N GLU A 49 -5.08 13.15 -0.75
CA GLU A 49 -4.06 13.93 -1.44
C GLU A 49 -3.82 15.18 -0.60
N GLN A 50 -2.98 15.04 0.42
CA GLN A 50 -2.47 16.21 1.14
C GLN A 50 -1.67 17.00 0.12
N ALA A 51 -2.11 18.23 -0.12
CA ALA A 51 -1.36 19.18 -0.93
C ALA A 51 0.05 19.26 -0.33
N ARG A 52 1.03 18.84 -1.12
CA ARG A 52 2.43 18.85 -0.67
C ARG A 52 2.86 20.30 -0.60
N ASP A 53 3.43 20.70 0.53
CA ASP A 53 4.15 21.96 0.61
C ASP A 53 5.28 21.93 -0.44
N PRO A 54 5.28 22.85 -1.42
CA PRO A 54 6.27 22.85 -2.48
C PRO A 54 7.72 22.97 -1.97
N ASN A 55 7.90 23.50 -0.77
CA ASN A 55 9.19 23.70 -0.12
C ASN A 55 9.60 22.56 0.82
N TYR A 56 8.74 21.54 1.02
CA TYR A 56 9.06 20.45 1.91
C TYR A 56 10.10 19.52 1.29
N THR A 57 11.19 19.32 2.00
CA THR A 57 12.24 18.35 1.62
C THR A 57 12.49 17.38 2.77
N PRO A 58 12.33 16.07 2.56
CA PRO A 58 12.57 15.05 3.59
C PRO A 58 13.98 15.16 4.20
N ARG A 59 14.09 14.91 5.50
CA ARG A 59 15.34 14.97 6.24
C ARG A 59 16.43 14.08 5.62
N PHE A 60 16.08 12.85 5.26
CA PHE A 60 17.02 11.91 4.65
C PHE A 60 17.45 12.32 3.24
N LYS A 61 16.63 13.03 2.48
CA LYS A 61 17.01 13.57 1.19
C LYS A 61 18.04 14.69 1.34
N LYS A 62 17.82 15.62 2.28
CA LYS A 62 18.83 16.65 2.63
C LYS A 62 20.13 16.01 3.07
N ARG A 63 20.08 15.02 3.96
CA ARG A 63 21.26 14.29 4.43
C ARG A 63 22.00 13.61 3.29
N TYR A 64 21.29 13.06 2.30
CA TYR A 64 21.92 12.47 1.12
C TYR A 64 22.70 13.51 0.32
N ASP A 65 22.08 14.66 0.03
CA ASP A 65 22.70 15.70 -0.80
C ASP A 65 23.86 16.39 -0.08
N ASP A 66 23.74 16.68 1.23
CA ASP A 66 24.70 17.48 2.01
C ASP A 66 25.88 16.65 2.51
N VAL A 67 25.66 15.40 2.93
CA VAL A 67 26.65 14.58 3.64
C VAL A 67 27.05 13.34 2.84
N ILE A 68 26.08 12.48 2.50
CA ILE A 68 26.36 11.15 1.97
C ILE A 68 27.00 11.23 0.58
N ARG A 69 26.47 12.06 -0.28
CA ARG A 69 26.96 12.22 -1.66
C ARG A 69 28.41 12.65 -1.73
N PRO A 70 28.88 13.72 -1.03
CA PRO A 70 30.30 14.10 -1.03
C PRO A 70 31.20 13.06 -0.35
N GLU A 71 30.73 12.35 0.70
CA GLU A 71 31.50 11.27 1.33
C GLU A 71 31.71 10.09 0.36
N LEU A 72 30.68 9.63 -0.33
CA LEU A 72 30.79 8.55 -1.32
C LEU A 72 31.69 8.95 -2.50
N MET A 73 31.63 10.21 -2.94
CA MET A 73 32.55 10.72 -3.97
C MET A 73 34.00 10.60 -3.56
N LYS A 74 34.33 10.96 -2.31
CA LYS A 74 35.69 10.85 -1.77
C LYS A 74 36.12 9.40 -1.58
N GLN A 75 35.22 8.54 -1.07
CA GLN A 75 35.52 7.14 -0.75
C GLN A 75 35.77 6.29 -1.99
N PHE A 76 34.96 6.46 -3.05
CA PHE A 76 35.03 5.66 -4.28
C PHE A 76 35.69 6.39 -5.46
N GLY A 77 36.11 7.64 -5.30
CA GLY A 77 36.82 8.39 -6.33
C GLY A 77 35.98 8.74 -7.55
N TYR A 78 34.66 8.94 -7.40
CA TYR A 78 33.81 9.31 -8.53
C TYR A 78 34.15 10.69 -9.07
N LYS A 79 34.38 10.79 -10.38
CA LYS A 79 34.64 12.05 -11.08
C LYS A 79 33.37 12.86 -11.35
N ASN A 80 32.26 12.16 -11.56
CA ASN A 80 30.97 12.78 -11.88
C ASN A 80 29.97 12.58 -10.73
N PRO A 81 29.34 13.66 -10.22
CA PRO A 81 28.33 13.58 -9.18
C PRO A 81 27.11 12.69 -9.53
N LEU A 82 26.83 12.50 -10.82
CA LEU A 82 25.73 11.64 -11.28
C LEU A 82 26.04 10.14 -11.19
N GLN A 83 27.31 9.76 -11.02
CA GLN A 83 27.73 8.37 -10.84
C GLN A 83 27.52 7.88 -9.41
N VAL A 84 27.37 8.80 -8.45
CA VAL A 84 27.19 8.45 -7.05
C VAL A 84 25.92 7.64 -6.88
N PRO A 85 25.97 6.49 -6.18
CA PRO A 85 24.81 5.65 -5.96
C PRO A 85 23.75 6.37 -5.15
N LYS A 86 22.48 6.17 -5.56
CA LYS A 86 21.29 6.71 -4.89
C LYS A 86 20.23 5.62 -4.70
N ILE A 87 19.31 5.84 -3.79
CA ILE A 87 18.15 4.96 -3.62
C ILE A 87 17.13 5.30 -4.71
N ASN A 88 16.72 4.30 -5.48
CA ASN A 88 15.77 4.46 -6.58
C ASN A 88 14.31 4.24 -6.14
N LYS A 89 14.07 3.20 -5.36
CA LYS A 89 12.76 2.82 -4.84
C LYS A 89 12.89 1.92 -3.62
N VAL A 90 11.85 1.91 -2.80
CA VAL A 90 11.64 0.91 -1.74
C VAL A 90 10.36 0.15 -2.07
N VAL A 91 10.44 -1.16 -2.04
CA VAL A 91 9.29 -2.04 -2.25
C VAL A 91 8.96 -2.71 -0.93
N LEU A 92 7.73 -2.57 -0.49
CA LEU A 92 7.19 -3.25 0.68
C LEU A 92 6.25 -4.34 0.19
N ASN A 93 6.33 -5.51 0.79
CA ASN A 93 5.48 -6.64 0.48
C ASN A 93 5.03 -7.33 1.77
N ILE A 94 3.75 -7.65 1.85
CA ILE A 94 3.17 -8.50 2.89
C ILE A 94 2.61 -9.74 2.21
N GLY A 95 3.16 -10.90 2.57
CA GLY A 95 2.65 -12.19 2.13
C GLY A 95 1.50 -12.64 3.02
N ALA A 96 0.28 -12.60 2.51
CA ALA A 96 -0.92 -13.03 3.23
C ALA A 96 -1.51 -14.30 2.56
N GLY A 97 -0.76 -15.40 2.59
CA GLY A 97 -1.17 -16.67 1.96
C GLY A 97 -2.51 -17.21 2.51
N GLU A 98 -2.75 -17.06 3.81
CA GLU A 98 -4.02 -17.41 4.45
C GLU A 98 -5.21 -16.58 3.94
N GLY A 99 -4.96 -15.35 3.53
CA GLY A 99 -5.97 -14.46 2.96
C GLY A 99 -6.50 -14.90 1.59
N SER A 100 -5.91 -15.94 0.98
CA SER A 100 -6.47 -16.53 -0.24
C SER A 100 -7.87 -17.14 0.00
N GLN A 101 -8.16 -17.53 1.23
CA GLN A 101 -9.45 -18.07 1.65
C GLN A 101 -10.35 -16.99 2.26
N ASP A 102 -9.77 -15.97 2.90
CA ASP A 102 -10.50 -14.90 3.59
C ASP A 102 -10.13 -13.50 3.05
N THR A 103 -11.05 -12.91 2.30
CA THR A 103 -10.86 -11.59 1.70
C THR A 103 -10.74 -10.47 2.74
N LYS A 104 -11.33 -10.64 3.95
CA LYS A 104 -11.23 -9.64 5.01
C LYS A 104 -9.81 -9.49 5.52
N LYS A 105 -9.10 -10.61 5.71
CA LYS A 105 -7.69 -10.61 6.14
C LYS A 105 -6.79 -9.83 5.17
N ILE A 106 -6.99 -9.98 3.86
CA ILE A 106 -6.22 -9.23 2.86
C ILE A 106 -6.57 -7.74 2.86
N GLN A 107 -7.84 -7.39 3.08
CA GLN A 107 -8.22 -5.99 3.21
C GLN A 107 -7.61 -5.34 4.45
N ALA A 108 -7.56 -6.06 5.57
CA ALA A 108 -6.87 -5.60 6.77
C ALA A 108 -5.37 -5.35 6.48
N ALA A 109 -4.66 -6.35 5.92
CA ALA A 109 -3.26 -6.19 5.52
C ALA A 109 -3.04 -5.04 4.51
N GLN A 110 -4.00 -4.79 3.61
CA GLN A 110 -3.94 -3.66 2.69
C GLN A 110 -4.07 -2.32 3.43
N ASN A 111 -4.97 -2.21 4.40
CA ASN A 111 -5.15 -1.01 5.20
C ASN A 111 -3.90 -0.73 6.03
N ASP A 112 -3.34 -1.75 6.68
CA ASP A 112 -2.13 -1.64 7.49
C ASP A 112 -0.93 -1.18 6.64
N LEU A 113 -0.71 -1.84 5.50
CA LEU A 113 0.38 -1.43 4.61
C LEU A 113 0.15 -0.05 3.99
N THR A 114 -1.10 0.36 3.79
CA THR A 114 -1.45 1.71 3.32
C THR A 114 -1.15 2.76 4.39
N ALA A 115 -1.43 2.47 5.67
CA ALA A 115 -1.10 3.35 6.78
C ALA A 115 0.42 3.55 6.91
N ILE A 116 1.20 2.46 6.90
CA ILE A 116 2.67 2.49 6.97
C ILE A 116 3.27 3.28 5.79
N ALA A 117 2.78 3.02 4.58
CA ALA A 117 3.36 3.58 3.35
C ALA A 117 2.91 5.02 3.06
N GLY A 118 1.78 5.48 3.62
CA GLY A 118 1.13 6.72 3.24
C GLY A 118 0.66 6.74 1.78
N GLN A 119 0.59 5.56 1.14
CA GLN A 119 0.17 5.36 -0.24
C GLN A 119 -0.67 4.09 -0.33
N LYS A 120 -1.79 4.13 -1.07
CA LYS A 120 -2.67 2.97 -1.23
C LYS A 120 -1.90 1.76 -1.75
N ALA A 121 -1.91 0.68 -0.98
CA ALA A 121 -1.26 -0.57 -1.34
C ALA A 121 -2.08 -1.35 -2.38
N VAL A 122 -1.40 -2.15 -3.21
CA VAL A 122 -2.00 -2.93 -4.29
C VAL A 122 -2.06 -4.40 -3.88
N ILE A 123 -3.24 -5.00 -3.99
CA ILE A 123 -3.42 -6.44 -3.75
C ILE A 123 -2.77 -7.22 -4.90
N THR A 124 -1.92 -8.17 -4.57
CA THR A 124 -1.30 -9.09 -5.53
C THR A 124 -2.14 -10.36 -5.66
N ARG A 125 -2.31 -10.81 -6.90
CA ARG A 125 -3.13 -11.98 -7.22
C ARG A 125 -2.28 -13.11 -7.79
N ALA A 126 -2.68 -14.35 -7.49
CA ALA A 126 -2.00 -15.53 -8.01
C ALA A 126 -2.14 -15.61 -9.54
N LYS A 127 -1.03 -15.83 -10.24
CA LYS A 127 -1.01 -16.03 -11.71
C LYS A 127 -1.41 -17.44 -12.11
N LYS A 128 -1.00 -18.45 -11.33
CA LYS A 128 -1.26 -19.88 -11.60
C LYS A 128 -1.97 -20.51 -10.41
N ALA A 129 -2.78 -21.52 -10.67
CA ALA A 129 -3.35 -22.35 -9.63
C ALA A 129 -2.29 -23.34 -9.11
N ILE A 130 -2.23 -23.48 -7.78
CA ILE A 130 -1.34 -24.44 -7.11
C ILE A 130 -2.18 -25.20 -6.09
N SER A 131 -2.44 -26.49 -6.39
CA SER A 131 -3.34 -27.35 -5.58
C SER A 131 -2.80 -27.59 -4.16
N THR A 132 -1.50 -27.78 -4.01
CA THR A 132 -0.83 -28.01 -2.72
C THR A 132 -1.12 -26.87 -1.71
N PHE A 133 -1.14 -25.62 -2.18
CA PHE A 133 -1.45 -24.46 -1.34
C PHE A 133 -2.92 -24.04 -1.39
N LYS A 134 -3.79 -24.80 -2.04
CA LYS A 134 -5.23 -24.48 -2.22
C LYS A 134 -5.47 -23.10 -2.85
N ILE A 135 -4.54 -22.67 -3.73
CA ILE A 135 -4.60 -21.37 -4.41
C ILE A 135 -5.11 -21.59 -5.85
N THR A 136 -6.17 -20.88 -6.22
CA THR A 136 -6.67 -20.81 -7.60
C THR A 136 -6.17 -19.53 -8.28
N ALA A 137 -6.05 -19.56 -9.61
CA ALA A 137 -5.67 -18.38 -10.38
C ALA A 137 -6.62 -17.22 -10.11
N GLY A 138 -6.06 -16.00 -10.02
CA GLY A 138 -6.82 -14.78 -9.74
C GLY A 138 -7.13 -14.52 -8.26
N ARG A 139 -6.91 -15.48 -7.35
CA ARG A 139 -7.09 -15.24 -5.91
C ARG A 139 -6.06 -14.27 -5.35
N PRO A 140 -6.46 -13.42 -4.39
CA PRO A 140 -5.52 -12.53 -3.71
C PRO A 140 -4.60 -13.34 -2.78
N VAL A 141 -3.29 -13.06 -2.80
CA VAL A 141 -2.27 -13.79 -2.04
C VAL A 141 -1.36 -12.88 -1.21
N GLY A 142 -1.42 -11.58 -1.42
CA GLY A 142 -0.60 -10.63 -0.68
C GLY A 142 -0.87 -9.20 -1.08
N VAL A 143 -0.12 -8.29 -0.49
CA VAL A 143 -0.23 -6.86 -0.71
C VAL A 143 1.15 -6.27 -0.91
N LYS A 144 1.30 -5.34 -1.87
CA LYS A 144 2.57 -4.65 -2.12
C LYS A 144 2.38 -3.16 -2.32
N VAL A 145 3.44 -2.41 -2.03
CA VAL A 145 3.54 -0.99 -2.37
C VAL A 145 4.95 -0.67 -2.83
N THR A 146 5.09 0.29 -3.75
CA THR A 146 6.38 0.78 -4.21
C THR A 146 6.47 2.27 -3.92
N LEU A 147 7.43 2.63 -3.08
CA LEU A 147 7.69 4.00 -2.66
C LEU A 147 8.83 4.59 -3.48
N ARG A 148 8.71 5.87 -3.86
CA ARG A 148 9.71 6.62 -4.62
C ARG A 148 9.80 8.05 -4.10
N GLN A 149 10.92 8.72 -4.41
CA GLN A 149 11.13 10.14 -4.08
C GLN A 149 10.91 10.44 -2.58
N ASP A 150 10.13 11.47 -2.27
CA ASP A 150 9.98 11.98 -0.91
C ASP A 150 9.35 10.96 0.04
N ARG A 151 8.30 10.24 -0.39
CA ARG A 151 7.68 9.17 0.42
C ARG A 151 8.63 8.03 0.75
N MET A 152 9.57 7.74 -0.14
CA MET A 152 10.60 6.74 0.08
C MET A 152 11.56 7.19 1.19
N TYR A 153 12.04 8.44 1.15
CA TYR A 153 12.95 8.96 2.18
C TYR A 153 12.26 9.09 3.53
N GLU A 154 11.00 9.49 3.57
CA GLU A 154 10.18 9.54 4.79
C GLU A 154 10.01 8.15 5.41
N PHE A 155 9.70 7.16 4.59
CA PHE A 155 9.59 5.78 5.06
C PHE A 155 10.92 5.26 5.62
N LEU A 156 12.04 5.51 4.93
CA LEU A 156 13.37 5.08 5.39
C LEU A 156 13.76 5.76 6.70
N ASP A 157 13.43 7.03 6.88
CA ASP A 157 13.67 7.74 8.13
C ASP A 157 12.92 7.10 9.29
N ARG A 158 11.60 6.86 9.14
CA ARG A 158 10.79 6.17 10.16
C ARG A 158 11.26 4.74 10.42
N LEU A 159 11.67 4.02 9.36
CA LEU A 159 12.20 2.67 9.49
C LEU A 159 13.43 2.64 10.40
N VAL A 160 14.42 3.50 10.13
CA VAL A 160 15.71 3.49 10.84
C VAL A 160 15.58 4.07 12.25
N THR A 161 14.85 5.18 12.41
CA THR A 161 14.78 5.90 13.68
C THR A 161 13.75 5.35 14.66
N MET A 162 12.64 4.80 14.17
CA MET A 162 11.50 4.41 14.99
C MET A 162 11.22 2.90 14.95
N ALA A 163 11.14 2.29 13.76
CA ALA A 163 10.73 0.91 13.62
C ALA A 163 11.81 -0.08 14.04
N LEU A 164 13.04 0.04 13.53
CA LEU A 164 14.12 -0.90 13.85
C LEU A 164 14.44 -1.00 15.34
N PRO A 165 14.53 0.10 16.13
CA PRO A 165 14.74 0.01 17.57
C PRO A 165 13.62 -0.69 18.35
N ARG A 166 12.40 -0.72 17.79
CA ARG A 166 11.23 -1.37 18.40
C ARG A 166 11.11 -2.86 18.08
N VAL A 167 11.93 -3.36 17.13
CA VAL A 167 11.94 -4.79 16.80
C VAL A 167 12.43 -5.58 17.99
N ARG A 168 11.65 -6.61 18.38
CA ARG A 168 12.04 -7.51 19.47
C ARG A 168 13.35 -8.23 19.13
N ASP A 169 14.29 -8.29 20.09
CA ASP A 169 15.60 -8.94 19.96
C ASP A 169 16.42 -8.45 18.75
N PHE A 170 16.32 -7.16 18.45
CA PHE A 170 17.06 -6.58 17.33
C PHE A 170 18.56 -6.55 17.62
N ARG A 171 19.35 -7.28 16.82
CA ARG A 171 20.81 -7.36 16.92
C ARG A 171 21.54 -6.63 15.82
N GLY A 172 20.83 -6.00 14.92
CA GLY A 172 21.36 -5.35 13.71
C GLY A 172 20.97 -6.04 12.42
N LEU A 173 21.27 -5.41 11.30
CA LEU A 173 20.96 -5.87 9.96
C LEU A 173 22.10 -6.72 9.40
N LYS A 174 21.79 -7.80 8.71
CA LYS A 174 22.80 -8.67 8.10
C LYS A 174 23.45 -7.98 6.92
N ALA A 175 24.78 -7.89 6.94
CA ALA A 175 25.55 -7.31 5.83
C ALA A 175 25.61 -8.22 4.58
N THR A 176 25.14 -9.47 4.69
CA THR A 176 25.12 -10.45 3.59
C THR A 176 23.80 -10.46 2.80
N SER A 177 22.82 -9.62 3.15
CA SER A 177 21.50 -9.59 2.51
C SER A 177 21.46 -8.69 1.26
N PHE A 178 22.59 -8.48 0.61
CA PHE A 178 22.71 -7.85 -0.70
C PHE A 178 22.59 -8.90 -1.81
N ASP A 179 22.12 -8.48 -2.99
CA ASP A 179 21.88 -9.36 -4.14
C ASP A 179 23.06 -9.50 -5.13
N GLY A 180 24.22 -8.94 -4.82
CA GLY A 180 25.38 -8.86 -5.73
C GLY A 180 25.30 -7.72 -6.75
N ARG A 181 24.17 -6.99 -6.78
CA ARG A 181 23.93 -5.85 -7.68
C ARG A 181 23.59 -4.56 -6.93
N GLY A 182 23.91 -4.52 -5.65
CA GLY A 182 23.69 -3.36 -4.81
C GLY A 182 22.27 -3.14 -4.30
N ASN A 183 21.35 -4.09 -4.46
CA ASN A 183 20.04 -4.02 -3.80
C ASN A 183 20.09 -4.74 -2.46
N TYR A 184 19.36 -4.23 -1.49
CA TYR A 184 19.29 -4.75 -0.14
C TYR A 184 17.89 -5.23 0.19
N SER A 185 17.77 -6.43 0.77
CA SER A 185 16.50 -7.00 1.20
C SER A 185 16.52 -7.38 2.67
N MET A 186 15.45 -7.08 3.39
CA MET A 186 15.27 -7.45 4.78
C MET A 186 13.81 -7.84 5.05
N GLY A 187 13.62 -8.76 5.99
CA GLY A 187 12.30 -9.15 6.48
C GLY A 187 12.09 -8.69 7.92
N LEU A 188 10.90 -8.17 8.21
CA LEU A 188 10.41 -7.94 9.55
C LEU A 188 9.41 -9.04 9.89
N LYS A 189 9.51 -9.61 11.09
CA LYS A 189 8.57 -10.65 11.54
C LYS A 189 7.18 -10.08 11.85
N GLU A 190 7.14 -8.87 12.35
CA GLU A 190 5.93 -8.20 12.83
C GLU A 190 5.84 -6.79 12.23
N HIS A 191 4.73 -6.48 11.54
CA HIS A 191 4.51 -5.15 11.00
C HIS A 191 4.07 -4.13 12.08
N MET A 192 3.68 -4.61 13.25
CA MET A 192 3.26 -3.78 14.39
C MET A 192 4.39 -2.94 15.00
N VAL A 193 5.64 -3.14 14.57
CA VAL A 193 6.77 -2.28 15.00
C VAL A 193 6.62 -0.84 14.52
N PHE A 194 5.81 -0.61 13.49
CA PHE A 194 5.50 0.73 13.00
C PHE A 194 4.46 1.41 13.90
N VAL A 195 4.70 2.70 14.20
CA VAL A 195 3.86 3.51 15.12
C VAL A 195 2.46 3.76 14.56
N GLU A 196 2.33 3.70 13.24
CA GLU A 196 1.09 3.95 12.51
C GLU A 196 0.06 2.83 12.68
N ILE A 197 0.47 1.71 13.25
CA ILE A 197 -0.39 0.54 13.44
C ILE A 197 -0.84 0.47 14.91
N ASP A 198 -2.15 0.50 15.12
CA ASP A 198 -2.75 0.28 16.42
C ASP A 198 -2.79 -1.22 16.74
N TYR A 199 -2.16 -1.61 17.84
CA TYR A 199 -2.12 -3.00 18.30
C TYR A 199 -3.53 -3.56 18.57
N ASP A 200 -4.39 -2.76 19.19
CA ASP A 200 -5.73 -3.19 19.59
C ASP A 200 -6.70 -3.42 18.41
N LYS A 201 -6.41 -2.81 17.26
CA LYS A 201 -7.24 -2.92 16.05
C LYS A 201 -6.76 -3.99 15.08
N THR A 202 -5.58 -4.53 15.31
CA THR A 202 -4.96 -5.49 14.39
C THR A 202 -5.22 -6.91 14.83
N GLU A 203 -6.07 -7.62 14.08
CA GLU A 203 -6.43 -9.02 14.37
C GLU A 203 -5.31 -10.01 14.04
N ASN A 204 -4.46 -9.71 13.06
CA ASN A 204 -3.45 -10.63 12.54
C ASN A 204 -2.07 -9.97 12.48
N VAL A 205 -1.05 -10.69 12.94
CA VAL A 205 0.35 -10.27 12.81
C VAL A 205 0.89 -10.75 11.47
N TRP A 206 1.37 -9.80 10.67
CA TRP A 206 1.95 -10.11 9.35
C TRP A 206 3.46 -9.88 9.35
N GLY A 207 4.18 -10.79 8.70
CA GLY A 207 5.55 -10.53 8.28
C GLY A 207 5.57 -9.57 7.09
N MET A 208 6.60 -8.72 7.02
CA MET A 208 6.77 -7.77 5.95
C MET A 208 8.18 -7.84 5.37
N ASP A 209 8.26 -7.90 4.04
CA ASP A 209 9.51 -7.81 3.30
C ASP A 209 9.74 -6.37 2.84
N ILE A 210 10.95 -5.88 3.05
CA ILE A 210 11.40 -4.55 2.65
C ILE A 210 12.57 -4.70 1.70
N ILE A 211 12.41 -4.25 0.46
CA ILE A 211 13.44 -4.31 -0.57
C ILE A 211 13.84 -2.90 -0.95
N ILE A 212 15.11 -2.56 -0.72
CA ILE A 212 15.71 -1.27 -1.06
C ILE A 212 16.49 -1.43 -2.36
N ASN A 213 15.99 -0.83 -3.42
CA ASN A 213 16.64 -0.84 -4.71
C ASN A 213 17.51 0.42 -4.87
N THR A 214 18.79 0.23 -5.11
CA THR A 214 19.74 1.32 -5.32
C THR A 214 20.24 1.38 -6.76
N SER A 215 20.98 2.42 -7.11
CA SER A 215 21.70 2.52 -8.38
C SER A 215 23.16 2.10 -8.28
N ALA A 216 23.58 1.57 -7.13
CA ALA A 216 24.93 1.05 -6.95
C ALA A 216 25.20 -0.13 -7.88
N LYS A 217 26.43 -0.26 -8.33
CA LYS A 217 26.85 -1.40 -9.17
C LYS A 217 27.38 -2.55 -8.33
N THR A 218 27.92 -2.26 -7.16
CA THR A 218 28.51 -3.23 -6.25
C THR A 218 27.86 -3.16 -4.87
N ASP A 219 27.90 -4.26 -4.13
CA ASP A 219 27.37 -4.34 -2.77
C ASP A 219 28.16 -3.45 -1.79
N ALA A 220 29.45 -3.24 -2.05
CA ALA A 220 30.27 -2.36 -1.24
C ALA A 220 29.81 -0.89 -1.31
N GLU A 221 29.48 -0.41 -2.52
CA GLU A 221 28.91 0.92 -2.73
C GLU A 221 27.55 1.06 -2.06
N ALA A 222 26.68 0.04 -2.21
CA ALA A 222 25.35 0.03 -1.60
C ALA A 222 25.43 0.00 -0.06
N LYS A 223 26.35 -0.80 0.49
CA LYS A 223 26.58 -0.86 1.95
C LYS A 223 27.06 0.48 2.48
N ALA A 224 27.99 1.16 1.80
CA ALA A 224 28.46 2.48 2.18
C ALA A 224 27.31 3.52 2.11
N LEU A 225 26.48 3.49 1.06
CA LEU A 225 25.30 4.33 0.92
C LEU A 225 24.33 4.13 2.10
N LEU A 226 23.95 2.89 2.41
CA LEU A 226 23.01 2.60 3.51
C LEU A 226 23.62 2.92 4.88
N LYS A 227 24.94 2.74 5.06
CA LYS A 227 25.65 3.15 6.28
C LYS A 227 25.57 4.67 6.47
N GLY A 228 25.66 5.46 5.41
CA GLY A 228 25.45 6.92 5.44
C GLY A 228 24.05 7.31 5.92
N PHE A 229 23.03 6.49 5.62
CA PHE A 229 21.68 6.63 6.16
C PHE A 229 21.51 6.06 7.57
N GLN A 230 22.58 5.69 8.24
CA GLN A 230 22.59 5.13 9.62
C GLN A 230 21.87 3.78 9.76
N PHE A 231 21.86 2.96 8.72
CA PHE A 231 21.39 1.60 8.86
C PHE A 231 22.28 0.83 9.84
N PRO A 232 21.71 0.18 10.87
CA PRO A 232 22.48 -0.53 11.91
C PRO A 232 22.91 -1.91 11.43
N PHE A 233 23.96 -1.98 10.62
CA PHE A 233 24.54 -3.25 10.20
C PHE A 233 25.30 -3.92 11.35
N MET A 234 25.16 -5.25 11.42
CA MET A 234 26.04 -6.08 12.26
C MET A 234 27.49 -5.96 11.76
N ASN A 235 28.41 -5.86 12.71
CA ASN A 235 29.84 -5.93 12.43
C ASN A 235 30.26 -7.35 12.08
#